data_563bd6110b7a861213c61f60fa0bd6cc
#
_entry.id   563bd6110b7a861213c61f60fa0bd6cc
#
_cell.length_a   1.000
_cell.length_b   1.000
_cell.length_c   1.000
_cell.angle_alpha   90.00
_cell.angle_beta   90.00
_cell.angle_gamma   90.00
#
_symmetry.space_group_name_H-M   'P 1'
#
loop_
_entity.id
_entity.type
_entity.pdbx_description
1 polymer ?
#
loop_
_entity_poly.entity_id
_entity_poly.type
_entity_poly.pdbx_seq_one_letter_code
_entity_poly.pdbx_strand_id
1 'polypeptide(L)'
;MLLAHRGYKITILEKEGRVGGRNARIDLGPYSFDTGPTFLHQKFTLDEIFAEVGRKSEDYLDFVKLDPMTRLTWGDVSLETSCDREKMAANISEIFPGEEGNFLRFMEDHSKKLRTIFPCLQKPYQKLSSYLDPVLFKALPHVATTKSVMDVLGGYFDDDRLKLAFTFQAKYLGMSPWKCPGLFSILSYIEYEHGIYHTQGGLSEISESMARVVEEEGGEIRFNSEVREIKYVGKTAAEVELTDGQVLSCDQLIINADYAHARSTIFGEKKKSREELLKKKYSCSTFMLYLGVDKIYEQQPHHHIIFADDYHQNLQEVLEGKTISKDMSIYIRNSSITDPTVAPPGHSQLYLLVPTVNTRHGHDWEAEKEAYTEQIIDRMIEKTNMKDLRKHIVEKKVLTPKSWEDSNIFIGATFNLAHTLDQMLHFRPQNKLKGFDNLYLVGGGTHPGSGLPTIYESARITANLIDENYGTKRDRVDFATKILEETAG
;
A
#
# COMPACT_ATOMS: atom_id res chain seq x y z
N MET A 1 -14.43 6.49 -10.85
CA MET A 1 -13.95 6.55 -12.23
C MET A 1 -14.61 5.47 -13.10
N LEU A 2 -14.34 4.16 -12.92
CA LEU A 2 -14.90 3.07 -13.74
C LEU A 2 -16.43 3.11 -13.87
N LEU A 3 -17.15 3.24 -12.76
CA LEU A 3 -18.62 3.28 -12.77
C LEU A 3 -19.17 4.55 -13.43
N ALA A 4 -18.54 5.72 -13.22
CA ALA A 4 -18.95 6.96 -13.89
C ALA A 4 -18.84 6.80 -15.42
N HIS A 5 -17.71 6.29 -15.92
CA HIS A 5 -17.50 5.98 -17.33
C HIS A 5 -18.52 4.96 -17.89
N ARG A 6 -18.97 4.01 -17.04
CA ARG A 6 -20.02 3.04 -17.41
C ARG A 6 -21.44 3.63 -17.38
N GLY A 7 -21.59 4.93 -17.11
CA GLY A 7 -22.85 5.67 -17.17
C GLY A 7 -23.68 5.63 -15.88
N TYR A 8 -23.08 5.20 -14.75
CA TYR A 8 -23.74 5.35 -13.43
C TYR A 8 -23.63 6.79 -12.96
N LYS A 9 -24.68 7.31 -12.32
CA LYS A 9 -24.63 8.58 -11.60
C LYS A 9 -23.88 8.38 -10.28
N ILE A 10 -22.71 8.99 -10.17
CA ILE A 10 -21.81 8.82 -9.02
C ILE A 10 -21.81 10.07 -8.15
N THR A 11 -21.96 9.86 -6.83
CA THR A 11 -21.67 10.86 -5.80
C THR A 11 -20.67 10.26 -4.83
N ILE A 12 -19.51 10.88 -4.68
CA ILE A 12 -18.48 10.52 -3.70
C ILE A 12 -18.63 11.43 -2.50
N LEU A 13 -18.71 10.85 -1.30
CA LEU A 13 -18.76 11.57 -0.03
C LEU A 13 -17.41 11.40 0.65
N GLU A 14 -16.66 12.48 0.79
CA GLU A 14 -15.36 12.53 1.44
C GLU A 14 -15.45 13.41 2.70
N LYS A 15 -14.98 12.87 3.84
CA LYS A 15 -15.02 13.59 5.13
C LYS A 15 -14.03 14.75 5.20
N GLU A 16 -12.90 14.62 4.50
CA GLU A 16 -11.85 15.63 4.46
C GLU A 16 -12.11 16.67 3.38
N GLY A 17 -11.30 17.75 3.37
CA GLY A 17 -11.36 18.80 2.35
C GLY A 17 -10.64 18.45 1.04
N ARG A 18 -10.15 17.23 0.87
CA ARG A 18 -9.42 16.74 -0.32
C ARG A 18 -9.59 15.25 -0.52
N VAL A 19 -9.35 14.79 -1.74
CA VAL A 19 -9.35 13.35 -2.06
C VAL A 19 -8.09 12.64 -1.58
N GLY A 20 -8.10 11.30 -1.62
CA GLY A 20 -6.93 10.45 -1.44
C GLY A 20 -6.91 9.70 -0.12
N GLY A 21 -7.49 10.22 0.96
CA GLY A 21 -7.45 9.55 2.27
C GLY A 21 -6.02 9.24 2.70
N ARG A 22 -5.63 7.96 2.76
CA ARG A 22 -4.22 7.57 3.06
C ARG A 22 -3.23 7.90 1.94
N ASN A 23 -3.69 8.17 0.73
CA ASN A 23 -2.89 8.66 -0.40
C ASN A 23 -3.12 10.18 -0.62
N ALA A 24 -3.55 10.90 0.40
CA ALA A 24 -3.73 12.35 0.31
C ALA A 24 -2.39 13.09 0.44
N ARG A 25 -2.40 14.35 0.04
CA ARG A 25 -1.28 15.28 0.20
C ARG A 25 -1.33 15.94 1.59
N ILE A 26 -0.17 16.15 2.18
CA ILE A 26 0.05 16.98 3.36
C ILE A 26 0.87 18.20 2.93
N ASP A 27 0.35 19.41 3.19
CA ASP A 27 1.09 20.64 3.04
C ASP A 27 1.66 21.06 4.41
N LEU A 28 2.95 21.38 4.45
CA LEU A 28 3.66 21.82 5.66
C LEU A 28 4.55 23.01 5.31
N GLY A 29 4.05 24.20 5.53
CA GLY A 29 4.67 25.41 5.02
C GLY A 29 4.82 25.33 3.49
N PRO A 30 6.01 25.55 2.94
CA PRO A 30 6.25 25.47 1.50
C PRO A 30 6.55 24.04 0.99
N TYR A 31 6.44 23.03 1.85
CA TYR A 31 6.73 21.62 1.52
C TYR A 31 5.46 20.83 1.32
N SER A 32 5.51 19.88 0.38
CA SER A 32 4.44 18.96 0.08
C SER A 32 4.85 17.52 0.32
N PHE A 33 4.01 16.74 1.01
CA PHE A 33 4.28 15.34 1.34
C PHE A 33 3.10 14.45 0.95
N ASP A 34 3.39 13.21 0.58
CA ASP A 34 2.36 12.16 0.59
C ASP A 34 2.10 11.69 2.01
N THR A 35 0.84 11.41 2.35
CA THR A 35 0.49 10.93 3.70
C THR A 35 1.01 9.52 3.96
N GLY A 36 0.91 8.62 2.97
CA GLY A 36 1.20 7.19 3.16
C GLY A 36 2.01 6.55 2.03
N PRO A 37 1.40 6.04 0.94
CA PRO A 37 2.14 5.36 -0.12
C PRO A 37 3.20 6.26 -0.76
N THR A 38 4.37 5.68 -1.02
CA THR A 38 5.52 6.37 -1.64
C THR A 38 6.13 5.58 -2.79
N PHE A 39 5.77 4.29 -2.91
CA PHE A 39 6.22 3.41 -3.97
C PHE A 39 5.07 3.15 -4.95
N LEU A 40 5.20 3.57 -6.20
CA LEU A 40 4.32 3.14 -7.27
C LEU A 40 4.93 1.92 -7.94
N HIS A 41 4.56 0.74 -7.45
CA HIS A 41 4.83 -0.53 -8.11
C HIS A 41 3.77 -0.83 -9.16
N GLN A 42 4.11 -1.66 -10.15
CA GLN A 42 3.15 -2.14 -11.15
C GLN A 42 2.36 -0.97 -11.79
N LYS A 43 3.08 0.04 -12.31
CA LYS A 43 2.47 1.18 -13.00
C LYS A 43 1.45 0.72 -14.06
N PHE A 44 1.72 -0.42 -14.71
CA PHE A 44 0.82 -1.00 -15.70
C PHE A 44 -0.61 -1.25 -15.18
N THR A 45 -0.80 -1.60 -13.90
CA THR A 45 -2.15 -1.76 -13.33
C THR A 45 -2.89 -0.41 -13.27
N LEU A 46 -2.17 0.69 -12.98
CA LEU A 46 -2.73 2.04 -13.04
C LEU A 46 -3.07 2.42 -14.48
N ASP A 47 -2.17 2.12 -15.43
CA ASP A 47 -2.38 2.39 -16.85
C ASP A 47 -3.62 1.66 -17.38
N GLU A 48 -3.81 0.39 -17.00
CA GLU A 48 -5.00 -0.39 -17.33
C GLU A 48 -6.29 0.27 -16.81
N ILE A 49 -6.30 0.76 -15.57
CA ILE A 49 -7.48 1.42 -15.00
C ILE A 49 -7.84 2.70 -15.78
N PHE A 50 -6.83 3.47 -16.22
CA PHE A 50 -7.07 4.63 -17.08
C PHE A 50 -7.53 4.21 -18.48
N ALA A 51 -6.95 3.16 -19.05
CA ALA A 51 -7.34 2.63 -20.36
C ALA A 51 -8.77 2.09 -20.39
N GLU A 52 -9.26 1.48 -19.30
CA GLU A 52 -10.65 1.02 -19.16
C GLU A 52 -11.68 2.16 -19.24
N VAL A 53 -11.26 3.40 -19.02
CA VAL A 53 -12.11 4.59 -19.18
C VAL A 53 -11.73 5.42 -20.40
N GLY A 54 -10.99 4.81 -21.35
CA GLY A 54 -10.62 5.44 -22.62
C GLY A 54 -9.60 6.58 -22.49
N ARG A 55 -8.78 6.56 -21.42
CA ARG A 55 -7.77 7.58 -21.15
C ARG A 55 -6.39 6.96 -21.01
N LYS A 56 -5.35 7.80 -21.04
CA LYS A 56 -3.97 7.39 -20.74
C LYS A 56 -3.55 8.03 -19.43
N SER A 57 -2.89 7.28 -18.58
CA SER A 57 -2.40 7.79 -17.30
C SER A 57 -1.41 8.94 -17.49
N GLU A 58 -0.60 8.89 -18.55
CA GLU A 58 0.39 9.90 -18.93
C GLU A 58 -0.20 11.26 -19.34
N ASP A 59 -1.51 11.31 -19.70
CA ASP A 59 -2.19 12.57 -19.98
C ASP A 59 -2.55 13.33 -18.68
N TYR A 60 -2.47 12.66 -17.54
CA TYR A 60 -2.84 13.18 -16.21
C TYR A 60 -1.67 13.25 -15.24
N LEU A 61 -0.63 12.45 -15.42
CA LEU A 61 0.45 12.21 -14.48
C LEU A 61 1.81 12.18 -15.16
N ASP A 62 2.76 12.93 -14.62
CA ASP A 62 4.15 12.90 -15.05
C ASP A 62 4.92 11.88 -14.23
N PHE A 63 5.34 10.78 -14.85
CA PHE A 63 6.03 9.67 -14.19
C PHE A 63 7.54 9.77 -14.34
N VAL A 64 8.25 9.49 -13.24
CA VAL A 64 9.69 9.30 -13.21
C VAL A 64 9.98 7.87 -12.79
N LYS A 65 10.64 7.07 -13.65
CA LYS A 65 11.15 5.76 -13.26
C LYS A 65 12.44 5.94 -12.47
N LEU A 66 12.51 5.39 -11.27
CA LEU A 66 13.62 5.59 -10.36
C LEU A 66 14.76 4.59 -10.62
N ASP A 67 15.99 5.10 -10.70
CA ASP A 67 17.20 4.29 -10.75
C ASP A 67 18.38 5.09 -10.13
N PRO A 68 18.94 4.69 -8.99
CA PRO A 68 18.58 3.49 -8.23
C PRO A 68 17.14 3.56 -7.69
N MET A 69 16.48 2.38 -7.62
CA MET A 69 15.12 2.29 -7.06
C MET A 69 15.13 2.58 -5.56
N THR A 70 16.05 1.92 -4.84
CA THR A 70 16.15 2.01 -3.37
C THR A 70 17.60 1.74 -2.97
N ARG A 71 18.10 2.46 -1.98
CA ARG A 71 19.31 2.07 -1.24
C ARG A 71 18.89 1.27 -0.01
N LEU A 72 19.48 0.10 0.18
CA LEU A 72 19.30 -0.77 1.33
C LEU A 72 20.56 -0.79 2.15
N THR A 73 20.48 -0.50 3.46
CA THR A 73 21.66 -0.40 4.34
C THR A 73 21.53 -1.30 5.55
N TRP A 74 22.55 -2.14 5.78
CA TRP A 74 22.73 -3.03 6.93
C TRP A 74 24.10 -2.73 7.59
N GLY A 75 24.10 -2.13 8.77
CA GLY A 75 25.34 -1.67 9.39
C GLY A 75 26.09 -0.72 8.47
N ASP A 76 27.29 -1.12 8.04
CA ASP A 76 28.14 -0.35 7.14
C ASP A 76 28.04 -0.77 5.65
N VAL A 77 27.18 -1.74 5.34
CA VAL A 77 26.99 -2.27 3.98
C VAL A 77 25.75 -1.67 3.35
N SER A 78 25.86 -1.21 2.12
CA SER A 78 24.73 -0.68 1.35
C SER A 78 24.67 -1.30 -0.04
N LEU A 79 23.44 -1.62 -0.48
CA LEU A 79 23.14 -2.12 -1.82
C LEU A 79 22.17 -1.13 -2.50
N GLU A 80 22.52 -0.65 -3.69
CA GLU A 80 21.59 0.08 -4.54
C GLU A 80 20.87 -0.88 -5.46
N THR A 81 19.53 -0.83 -5.43
CA THR A 81 18.68 -1.72 -6.24
C THR A 81 18.34 -1.08 -7.58
N SER A 82 18.24 -1.90 -8.62
CA SER A 82 17.88 -1.47 -9.97
C SER A 82 16.93 -2.47 -10.61
N CYS A 83 16.04 -2.00 -11.49
CA CYS A 83 15.23 -2.88 -12.35
C CYS A 83 15.95 -3.26 -13.66
N ASP A 84 17.12 -2.70 -13.92
CA ASP A 84 18.03 -3.23 -14.92
C ASP A 84 18.74 -4.47 -14.35
N ARG A 85 18.48 -5.64 -14.96
CA ARG A 85 18.96 -6.93 -14.46
C ARG A 85 20.49 -7.03 -14.47
N GLU A 86 21.15 -6.47 -15.48
CA GLU A 86 22.63 -6.50 -15.60
C GLU A 86 23.24 -5.58 -14.53
N LYS A 87 22.72 -4.38 -14.39
CA LYS A 87 23.14 -3.43 -13.35
C LYS A 87 22.91 -4.00 -11.95
N MET A 88 21.74 -4.60 -11.70
CA MET A 88 21.45 -5.21 -10.40
C MET A 88 22.36 -6.40 -10.10
N ALA A 89 22.62 -7.27 -11.08
CA ALA A 89 23.59 -8.37 -10.93
C ALA A 89 24.99 -7.85 -10.63
N ALA A 90 25.45 -6.79 -11.29
CA ALA A 90 26.72 -6.14 -11.02
C ALA A 90 26.79 -5.56 -9.60
N ASN A 91 25.75 -4.84 -9.16
CA ASN A 91 25.66 -4.29 -7.80
C ASN A 91 25.68 -5.41 -6.72
N ILE A 92 25.00 -6.52 -6.99
CA ILE A 92 25.04 -7.70 -6.12
C ILE A 92 26.45 -8.29 -6.08
N SER A 93 27.09 -8.49 -7.24
CA SER A 93 28.42 -9.10 -7.33
C SER A 93 29.47 -8.28 -6.59
N GLU A 94 29.36 -6.95 -6.58
CA GLU A 94 30.26 -6.05 -5.85
C GLU A 94 30.19 -6.25 -4.32
N ILE A 95 28.98 -6.42 -3.79
CA ILE A 95 28.71 -6.50 -2.35
C ILE A 95 28.71 -7.96 -1.85
N PHE A 96 28.18 -8.87 -2.66
CA PHE A 96 27.97 -10.30 -2.37
C PHE A 96 28.56 -11.15 -3.52
N PRO A 97 29.87 -11.28 -3.64
CA PRO A 97 30.52 -11.98 -4.74
C PRO A 97 30.01 -13.43 -4.90
N GLY A 98 29.63 -13.81 -6.12
CA GLY A 98 29.10 -15.14 -6.45
C GLY A 98 27.59 -15.31 -6.37
N GLU A 99 26.85 -14.28 -5.88
CA GLU A 99 25.39 -14.32 -5.77
C GLU A 99 24.65 -13.78 -7.00
N GLU A 100 25.34 -13.15 -7.94
CA GLU A 100 24.75 -12.55 -9.16
C GLU A 100 24.02 -13.60 -10.02
N GLY A 101 24.58 -14.79 -10.18
CA GLY A 101 23.95 -15.90 -10.90
C GLY A 101 22.69 -16.40 -10.19
N ASN A 102 22.68 -16.39 -8.88
CA ASN A 102 21.53 -16.76 -8.04
C ASN A 102 20.39 -15.73 -8.19
N PHE A 103 20.71 -14.45 -8.29
CA PHE A 103 19.74 -13.40 -8.60
C PHE A 103 19.07 -13.62 -9.95
N LEU A 104 19.84 -13.87 -11.01
CA LEU A 104 19.27 -14.13 -12.34
C LEU A 104 18.36 -15.35 -12.36
N ARG A 105 18.74 -16.43 -11.67
CA ARG A 105 17.90 -17.62 -11.49
C ARG A 105 16.62 -17.30 -10.73
N PHE A 106 16.68 -16.49 -9.65
CA PHE A 106 15.50 -16.02 -8.93
C PHE A 106 14.53 -15.28 -9.85
N MET A 107 15.04 -14.36 -10.67
CA MET A 107 14.22 -13.57 -11.61
C MET A 107 13.54 -14.46 -12.65
N GLU A 108 14.26 -15.40 -13.25
CA GLU A 108 13.69 -16.33 -14.23
C GLU A 108 12.59 -17.22 -13.64
N ASP A 109 12.83 -17.82 -12.47
CA ASP A 109 11.87 -18.72 -11.83
C ASP A 109 10.60 -17.97 -11.39
N HIS A 110 10.74 -16.76 -10.86
CA HIS A 110 9.61 -15.96 -10.40
C HIS A 110 8.81 -15.34 -11.55
N SER A 111 9.43 -15.10 -12.71
CA SER A 111 8.71 -14.74 -13.94
C SER A 111 7.67 -15.81 -14.31
N LYS A 112 8.10 -17.09 -14.32
CA LYS A 112 7.21 -18.21 -14.61
C LYS A 112 6.08 -18.36 -13.58
N LYS A 113 6.41 -18.15 -12.29
CA LYS A 113 5.42 -18.18 -11.19
C LYS A 113 4.37 -17.09 -11.33
N LEU A 114 4.79 -15.83 -11.61
CA LEU A 114 3.86 -14.70 -11.73
C LEU A 114 2.82 -14.95 -12.82
N ARG A 115 3.24 -15.39 -14.01
CA ARG A 115 2.33 -15.70 -15.12
C ARG A 115 1.22 -16.68 -14.73
N THR A 116 1.53 -17.60 -13.81
CA THR A 116 0.55 -18.61 -13.36
C THR A 116 -0.36 -18.09 -12.24
N ILE A 117 0.15 -17.21 -11.37
CA ILE A 117 -0.55 -16.77 -10.15
C ILE A 117 -1.36 -15.49 -10.40
N PHE A 118 -0.88 -14.59 -11.26
CA PHE A 118 -1.50 -13.28 -11.47
C PHE A 118 -3.00 -13.36 -11.81
N PRO A 119 -3.47 -14.26 -12.69
CA PRO A 119 -4.90 -14.40 -12.98
C PRO A 119 -5.76 -14.76 -11.77
N CYS A 120 -5.16 -15.34 -10.71
CA CYS A 120 -5.89 -15.64 -9.47
C CYS A 120 -6.21 -14.38 -8.67
N LEU A 121 -5.39 -13.32 -8.76
CA LEU A 121 -5.59 -12.08 -8.00
C LEU A 121 -6.73 -11.22 -8.54
N GLN A 122 -7.10 -11.41 -9.80
CA GLN A 122 -8.10 -10.61 -10.50
C GLN A 122 -9.54 -11.17 -10.38
N LYS A 123 -9.72 -12.26 -9.64
CA LYS A 123 -11.02 -12.94 -9.49
C LYS A 123 -11.64 -12.71 -8.10
N PRO A 124 -12.97 -12.61 -8.03
CA PRO A 124 -13.68 -12.60 -6.77
C PRO A 124 -13.74 -14.01 -6.14
N TYR A 125 -13.55 -14.10 -4.82
CA TYR A 125 -13.62 -15.37 -4.06
C TYR A 125 -14.83 -15.41 -3.12
N GLN A 126 -15.99 -14.97 -3.58
CA GLN A 126 -17.22 -14.86 -2.79
C GLN A 126 -17.76 -16.21 -2.32
N LYS A 127 -17.51 -17.29 -3.06
CA LYS A 127 -18.02 -18.63 -2.77
C LYS A 127 -16.87 -19.62 -2.61
N LEU A 128 -17.05 -20.63 -1.75
CA LEU A 128 -16.10 -21.74 -1.63
C LEU A 128 -15.91 -22.49 -2.96
N SER A 129 -16.93 -22.53 -3.82
CA SER A 129 -16.80 -23.09 -5.17
C SER A 129 -15.78 -22.35 -6.06
N SER A 130 -15.42 -21.10 -5.75
CA SER A 130 -14.36 -20.36 -6.45
C SER A 130 -12.98 -21.06 -6.32
N TYR A 131 -12.78 -21.90 -5.29
CA TYR A 131 -11.58 -22.71 -5.14
C TYR A 131 -11.51 -23.91 -6.10
N LEU A 132 -12.61 -24.22 -6.79
CA LEU A 132 -12.65 -25.26 -7.83
C LEU A 132 -12.28 -24.70 -9.22
N ASP A 133 -11.88 -23.43 -9.30
CA ASP A 133 -11.46 -22.80 -10.55
C ASP A 133 -10.17 -23.49 -11.07
N PRO A 134 -10.13 -23.94 -12.34
CA PRO A 134 -8.94 -24.55 -12.95
C PRO A 134 -7.68 -23.69 -12.86
N VAL A 135 -7.81 -22.37 -12.82
CA VAL A 135 -6.69 -21.42 -12.68
C VAL A 135 -5.98 -21.61 -11.32
N LEU A 136 -6.76 -21.81 -10.24
CA LEU A 136 -6.19 -22.11 -8.92
C LEU A 136 -5.44 -23.45 -8.90
N PHE A 137 -5.97 -24.49 -9.55
CA PHE A 137 -5.27 -25.78 -9.63
C PHE A 137 -3.92 -25.67 -10.34
N LYS A 138 -3.83 -24.85 -11.40
CA LYS A 138 -2.56 -24.57 -12.07
C LYS A 138 -1.59 -23.79 -11.17
N ALA A 139 -2.11 -22.92 -10.32
CA ALA A 139 -1.29 -22.12 -9.41
C ALA A 139 -0.76 -22.93 -8.20
N LEU A 140 -1.45 -23.99 -7.75
CA LEU A 140 -1.11 -24.75 -6.55
C LEU A 140 0.36 -25.20 -6.45
N PRO A 141 1.02 -25.71 -7.52
CA PRO A 141 2.44 -26.09 -7.45
C PRO A 141 3.38 -24.90 -7.18
N HIS A 142 2.94 -23.69 -7.49
CA HIS A 142 3.72 -22.47 -7.35
C HIS A 142 3.45 -21.74 -6.04
N VAL A 143 2.40 -22.13 -5.31
CA VAL A 143 2.02 -21.56 -4.01
C VAL A 143 2.77 -22.29 -2.91
N ALA A 144 3.95 -21.81 -2.54
CA ALA A 144 4.77 -22.38 -1.46
C ALA A 144 4.13 -22.09 -0.08
N THR A 145 2.97 -22.72 0.21
CA THR A 145 2.18 -22.43 1.43
C THR A 145 2.83 -22.95 2.71
N THR A 146 3.70 -23.97 2.61
CA THR A 146 4.40 -24.57 3.76
C THR A 146 5.76 -23.95 4.05
N LYS A 147 6.27 -23.10 3.15
CA LYS A 147 7.53 -22.38 3.29
C LYS A 147 7.28 -20.92 3.58
N SER A 148 8.15 -20.30 4.37
CA SER A 148 8.19 -18.86 4.52
C SER A 148 8.89 -18.18 3.33
N VAL A 149 8.78 -16.83 3.23
CA VAL A 149 9.56 -16.06 2.26
C VAL A 149 11.06 -16.30 2.47
N MET A 150 11.54 -16.28 3.73
CA MET A 150 12.95 -16.56 4.04
C MET A 150 13.37 -17.96 3.59
N ASP A 151 12.53 -18.98 3.78
CA ASP A 151 12.84 -20.36 3.32
C ASP A 151 12.94 -20.45 1.79
N VAL A 152 12.07 -19.72 1.07
CA VAL A 152 12.12 -19.68 -0.40
C VAL A 152 13.39 -18.98 -0.86
N LEU A 153 13.73 -17.84 -0.25
CA LEU A 153 14.94 -17.08 -0.61
C LEU A 153 16.22 -17.83 -0.24
N GLY A 154 16.22 -18.62 0.86
CA GLY A 154 17.32 -19.51 1.22
C GLY A 154 17.61 -20.60 0.19
N GLY A 155 16.68 -20.87 -0.76
CA GLY A 155 16.93 -21.73 -1.93
C GLY A 155 17.66 -21.03 -3.09
N TYR A 156 17.84 -19.73 -2.99
CA TYR A 156 18.55 -18.90 -3.98
C TYR A 156 19.82 -18.29 -3.43
N PHE A 157 19.76 -17.61 -2.28
CA PHE A 157 20.83 -16.79 -1.72
C PHE A 157 21.41 -17.42 -0.45
N ASP A 158 22.72 -17.30 -0.27
CA ASP A 158 23.42 -17.79 0.92
C ASP A 158 23.53 -16.69 1.99
N ASP A 159 23.84 -15.43 1.62
CA ASP A 159 23.98 -14.32 2.56
C ASP A 159 22.61 -13.84 3.06
N ASP A 160 22.43 -13.82 4.38
CA ASP A 160 21.16 -13.39 5.01
C ASP A 160 20.82 -11.93 4.74
N ARG A 161 21.81 -11.05 4.57
CA ARG A 161 21.59 -9.63 4.24
C ARG A 161 21.03 -9.50 2.84
N LEU A 162 21.52 -10.31 1.88
CA LEU A 162 20.97 -10.33 0.53
C LEU A 162 19.54 -10.88 0.52
N LYS A 163 19.23 -11.93 1.31
CA LYS A 163 17.84 -12.39 1.48
C LYS A 163 16.95 -11.26 1.98
N LEU A 164 17.42 -10.42 2.93
CA LEU A 164 16.65 -9.29 3.44
C LEU A 164 16.31 -8.26 2.37
N ALA A 165 17.17 -8.07 1.34
CA ALA A 165 16.89 -7.21 0.19
C ALA A 165 15.63 -7.64 -0.60
N PHE A 166 15.23 -8.92 -0.48
CA PHE A 166 14.07 -9.49 -1.15
C PHE A 166 12.90 -9.76 -0.18
N THR A 167 12.91 -9.18 1.02
CA THR A 167 11.90 -9.47 2.06
C THR A 167 11.17 -8.27 2.59
N PHE A 168 11.70 -7.05 2.40
CA PHE A 168 11.12 -5.88 3.06
C PHE A 168 9.66 -5.61 2.62
N GLN A 169 9.26 -6.10 1.45
CA GLN A 169 7.89 -6.06 0.94
C GLN A 169 6.90 -6.84 1.84
N ALA A 170 7.35 -7.84 2.61
CA ALA A 170 6.51 -8.58 3.55
C ALA A 170 5.93 -7.68 4.66
N LYS A 171 6.60 -6.58 5.03
CA LYS A 171 6.09 -5.59 5.99
C LYS A 171 4.78 -4.94 5.50
N TYR A 172 4.65 -4.68 4.21
CA TYR A 172 3.43 -4.11 3.61
C TYR A 172 2.23 -5.05 3.74
N LEU A 173 2.50 -6.36 3.91
CA LEU A 173 1.48 -7.38 4.17
C LEU A 173 1.14 -7.51 5.66
N GLY A 174 1.84 -6.79 6.53
CA GLY A 174 1.69 -6.88 7.97
C GLY A 174 2.27 -8.16 8.56
N MET A 175 3.30 -8.74 7.95
CA MET A 175 3.90 -10.01 8.37
C MET A 175 5.44 -9.96 8.40
N SER A 176 6.02 -10.78 9.29
CA SER A 176 7.45 -11.07 9.28
C SER A 176 7.79 -12.00 8.10
N PRO A 177 8.90 -11.79 7.37
CA PRO A 177 9.29 -12.68 6.26
C PRO A 177 9.55 -14.13 6.68
N TRP A 178 9.82 -14.40 7.96
CA TRP A 178 9.93 -15.75 8.53
C TRP A 178 8.57 -16.44 8.72
N LYS A 179 7.46 -15.68 8.72
CA LYS A 179 6.08 -16.19 8.86
C LYS A 179 5.20 -15.90 7.65
N CYS A 180 5.65 -15.03 6.78
CA CYS A 180 4.97 -14.68 5.52
C CYS A 180 5.05 -15.88 4.56
N PRO A 181 3.92 -16.35 3.99
CA PRO A 181 3.94 -17.46 3.03
C PRO A 181 4.88 -17.21 1.86
N GLY A 182 5.65 -18.22 1.47
CA GLY A 182 6.68 -18.14 0.45
C GLY A 182 6.21 -17.65 -0.93
N LEU A 183 4.90 -17.76 -1.20
CA LEU A 183 4.27 -17.15 -2.37
C LEU A 183 4.62 -15.67 -2.51
N PHE A 184 4.69 -14.94 -1.41
CA PHE A 184 4.91 -13.49 -1.43
C PHE A 184 6.35 -13.06 -1.77
N SER A 185 7.27 -14.00 -1.98
CA SER A 185 8.56 -13.72 -2.63
C SER A 185 8.40 -13.16 -4.05
N ILE A 186 7.21 -13.33 -4.64
CA ILE A 186 6.86 -12.77 -5.94
C ILE A 186 6.80 -11.23 -5.93
N LEU A 187 6.58 -10.59 -4.77
CA LEU A 187 6.53 -9.14 -4.67
C LEU A 187 7.89 -8.50 -4.95
N SER A 188 8.97 -9.11 -4.46
CA SER A 188 10.32 -8.65 -4.80
C SER A 188 10.63 -8.83 -6.28
N TYR A 189 10.23 -9.97 -6.88
CA TYR A 189 10.36 -10.14 -8.32
C TYR A 189 9.65 -9.03 -9.10
N ILE A 190 8.39 -8.72 -8.76
CA ILE A 190 7.62 -7.67 -9.41
C ILE A 190 8.32 -6.31 -9.32
N GLU A 191 8.90 -6.00 -8.18
CA GLU A 191 9.64 -4.75 -7.97
C GLU A 191 10.90 -4.70 -8.84
N TYR A 192 11.73 -5.74 -8.82
CA TYR A 192 12.97 -5.81 -9.60
C TYR A 192 12.72 -5.92 -11.12
N GLU A 193 11.59 -6.43 -11.55
CA GLU A 193 11.24 -6.55 -12.97
C GLU A 193 10.66 -5.26 -13.54
N HIS A 194 9.69 -4.67 -12.83
CA HIS A 194 8.92 -3.53 -13.36
C HIS A 194 9.44 -2.18 -12.87
N GLY A 195 10.23 -2.17 -11.80
CA GLY A 195 10.77 -0.97 -11.21
C GLY A 195 9.79 -0.22 -10.30
N ILE A 196 10.27 0.89 -9.77
CA ILE A 196 9.51 1.82 -8.93
C ILE A 196 9.37 3.13 -9.68
N TYR A 197 8.19 3.72 -9.62
CA TYR A 197 7.89 5.02 -10.22
C TYR A 197 7.54 6.04 -9.14
N HIS A 198 7.85 7.28 -9.44
CA HIS A 198 7.39 8.47 -8.75
C HIS A 198 6.55 9.31 -9.70
N THR A 199 5.55 10.00 -9.20
CA THR A 199 4.79 11.03 -9.93
C THR A 199 5.24 12.41 -9.48
N GLN A 200 5.46 13.33 -10.41
CA GLN A 200 5.74 14.74 -10.07
C GLN A 200 4.58 15.29 -9.24
N GLY A 201 4.88 15.97 -8.15
CA GLY A 201 3.91 16.44 -7.15
C GLY A 201 3.61 15.44 -6.04
N GLY A 202 4.09 14.18 -6.15
CA GLY A 202 3.85 13.09 -5.20
C GLY A 202 2.82 12.08 -5.70
N LEU A 203 2.71 10.94 -5.01
CA LEU A 203 1.72 9.89 -5.38
C LEU A 203 0.28 10.31 -5.10
N SER A 204 0.05 11.34 -4.30
CA SER A 204 -1.26 11.97 -4.09
C SER A 204 -1.89 12.45 -5.40
N GLU A 205 -1.07 12.85 -6.39
CA GLU A 205 -1.53 13.27 -7.72
C GLU A 205 -2.33 12.16 -8.44
N ILE A 206 -2.10 10.89 -8.13
CA ILE A 206 -2.89 9.77 -8.66
C ILE A 206 -4.36 9.90 -8.21
N SER A 207 -4.58 10.21 -6.94
CA SER A 207 -5.95 10.39 -6.40
C SER A 207 -6.62 11.63 -6.98
N GLU A 208 -5.89 12.73 -7.13
CA GLU A 208 -6.38 13.97 -7.74
C GLU A 208 -6.72 13.75 -9.22
N SER A 209 -5.88 13.04 -9.95
CA SER A 209 -6.12 12.70 -11.36
C SER A 209 -7.34 11.80 -11.55
N MET A 210 -7.52 10.78 -10.68
CA MET A 210 -8.71 9.94 -10.70
C MET A 210 -9.97 10.72 -10.36
N ALA A 211 -9.90 11.67 -9.42
CA ALA A 211 -11.00 12.56 -9.07
C ALA A 211 -11.41 13.43 -10.27
N ARG A 212 -10.42 14.02 -10.97
CA ARG A 212 -10.65 14.79 -12.19
C ARG A 212 -11.39 13.97 -13.26
N VAL A 213 -10.99 12.72 -13.47
CA VAL A 213 -11.69 11.84 -14.40
C VAL A 213 -13.13 11.56 -13.96
N VAL A 214 -13.39 11.41 -12.64
CA VAL A 214 -14.76 11.25 -12.12
C VAL A 214 -15.62 12.46 -12.47
N GLU A 215 -15.10 13.67 -12.32
CA GLU A 215 -15.80 14.92 -12.64
C GLU A 215 -16.00 15.08 -14.15
N GLU A 216 -15.00 14.75 -14.96
CA GLU A 216 -15.10 14.73 -16.44
C GLU A 216 -16.18 13.76 -16.95
N GLU A 217 -16.39 12.65 -16.25
CA GLU A 217 -17.45 11.68 -16.52
C GLU A 217 -18.81 12.07 -15.89
N GLY A 218 -18.91 13.28 -15.33
CA GLY A 218 -20.14 13.82 -14.74
C GLY A 218 -20.47 13.33 -13.33
N GLY A 219 -19.51 12.73 -12.64
CA GLY A 219 -19.62 12.38 -11.22
C GLY A 219 -19.46 13.60 -10.31
N GLU A 220 -20.00 13.53 -9.11
CA GLU A 220 -19.93 14.57 -8.09
C GLU A 220 -19.05 14.11 -6.92
N ILE A 221 -18.17 14.99 -6.43
CA ILE A 221 -17.38 14.79 -5.21
C ILE A 221 -17.79 15.86 -4.20
N ARG A 222 -18.26 15.43 -3.02
CA ARG A 222 -18.63 16.29 -1.91
C ARG A 222 -17.63 16.12 -0.78
N PHE A 223 -16.84 17.16 -0.56
CA PHE A 223 -15.89 17.27 0.54
C PHE A 223 -16.60 17.68 1.86
N ASN A 224 -15.91 17.47 2.98
CA ASN A 224 -16.42 17.73 4.34
C ASN A 224 -17.78 17.06 4.59
N SER A 225 -17.98 15.89 4.01
CA SER A 225 -19.24 15.16 3.97
C SER A 225 -19.08 13.79 4.67
N GLU A 226 -18.83 13.81 5.99
CA GLU A 226 -18.65 12.60 6.79
C GLU A 226 -19.96 11.85 6.96
N VAL A 227 -19.97 10.57 6.59
CA VAL A 227 -21.11 9.66 6.78
C VAL A 227 -21.19 9.22 8.24
N ARG A 228 -22.28 9.53 8.92
CA ARG A 228 -22.57 9.15 10.30
C ARG A 228 -23.13 7.74 10.40
N GLU A 229 -24.10 7.41 9.52
CA GLU A 229 -24.75 6.11 9.52
C GLU A 229 -25.43 5.77 8.19
N ILE A 230 -25.74 4.48 8.01
CA ILE A 230 -26.49 3.95 6.87
C ILE A 230 -27.87 3.56 7.36
N LYS A 231 -28.93 4.01 6.66
CA LYS A 231 -30.31 3.62 6.89
C LYS A 231 -30.71 2.49 5.97
N TYR A 232 -31.36 1.48 6.52
CA TYR A 232 -31.73 0.27 5.80
C TYR A 232 -33.23 0.11 5.68
N VAL A 233 -33.69 -0.41 4.53
CA VAL A 233 -35.00 -0.94 4.31
C VAL A 233 -34.87 -2.45 4.05
N GLY A 234 -35.12 -3.27 5.02
CA GLY A 234 -34.85 -4.71 4.95
C GLY A 234 -33.33 -4.97 4.83
N LYS A 235 -32.89 -5.52 3.68
CA LYS A 235 -31.49 -5.80 3.36
C LYS A 235 -30.86 -4.75 2.44
N THR A 236 -31.61 -3.72 2.07
CA THR A 236 -31.19 -2.68 1.14
C THR A 236 -30.70 -1.47 1.92
N ALA A 237 -29.46 -1.00 1.67
CA ALA A 237 -28.99 0.29 2.10
C ALA A 237 -29.73 1.35 1.27
N ALA A 238 -30.68 2.04 1.86
CA ALA A 238 -31.56 2.97 1.16
C ALA A 238 -31.03 4.39 1.19
N GLU A 239 -30.46 4.80 2.32
CA GLU A 239 -29.97 6.16 2.53
C GLU A 239 -28.69 6.16 3.37
N VAL A 240 -27.91 7.22 3.22
CA VAL A 240 -26.82 7.58 4.12
C VAL A 240 -27.13 8.90 4.80
N GLU A 241 -26.84 9.00 6.08
CA GLU A 241 -26.96 10.24 6.86
C GLU A 241 -25.59 10.79 7.19
N LEU A 242 -25.37 12.05 6.88
CA LEU A 242 -24.15 12.77 7.17
C LEU A 242 -24.12 13.31 8.60
N THR A 243 -22.96 13.70 9.10
CA THR A 243 -22.78 14.28 10.43
C THR A 243 -23.50 15.63 10.61
N ASP A 244 -23.74 16.37 9.52
CA ASP A 244 -24.53 17.60 9.49
C ASP A 244 -26.05 17.37 9.46
N GLY A 245 -26.51 16.12 9.40
CA GLY A 245 -27.91 15.72 9.36
C GLY A 245 -28.49 15.62 7.94
N GLN A 246 -27.74 15.93 6.88
CA GLN A 246 -28.22 15.71 5.52
C GLN A 246 -28.40 14.21 5.26
N VAL A 247 -29.47 13.86 4.55
CA VAL A 247 -29.79 12.48 4.14
C VAL A 247 -29.78 12.38 2.63
N LEU A 248 -29.07 11.36 2.12
CA LEU A 248 -28.93 11.09 0.70
C LEU A 248 -29.38 9.67 0.40
N SER A 249 -30.24 9.51 -0.60
CA SER A 249 -30.67 8.18 -1.08
C SER A 249 -29.67 7.63 -2.09
N CYS A 250 -29.58 6.29 -2.17
CA CYS A 250 -28.73 5.61 -3.14
C CYS A 250 -29.34 4.27 -3.58
N ASP A 251 -29.15 3.90 -4.84
CA ASP A 251 -29.47 2.59 -5.37
C ASP A 251 -28.40 1.55 -5.02
N GLN A 252 -27.15 1.97 -5.03
CA GLN A 252 -25.98 1.16 -4.70
C GLN A 252 -25.06 1.94 -3.76
N LEU A 253 -24.54 1.30 -2.72
CA LEU A 253 -23.64 1.92 -1.76
C LEU A 253 -22.29 1.20 -1.75
N ILE A 254 -21.22 1.95 -1.98
CA ILE A 254 -19.85 1.46 -1.92
C ILE A 254 -19.13 2.13 -0.74
N ILE A 255 -18.56 1.33 0.16
CA ILE A 255 -17.79 1.81 1.30
C ILE A 255 -16.30 1.67 0.99
N ASN A 256 -15.58 2.80 0.91
CA ASN A 256 -14.13 2.88 0.75
C ASN A 256 -13.41 3.35 2.03
N ALA A 257 -14.12 3.50 3.13
CA ALA A 257 -13.52 3.76 4.44
C ALA A 257 -12.75 2.51 4.94
N ASP A 258 -11.88 2.67 5.96
CA ASP A 258 -11.25 1.52 6.62
C ASP A 258 -12.33 0.51 7.03
N TYR A 259 -12.20 -0.73 6.53
CA TYR A 259 -13.25 -1.74 6.73
C TYR A 259 -13.59 -1.99 8.19
N ALA A 260 -12.56 -2.11 9.03
CA ALA A 260 -12.79 -2.44 10.43
C ALA A 260 -13.38 -1.25 11.20
N HIS A 261 -12.95 -0.03 10.87
CA HIS A 261 -13.56 1.19 11.38
C HIS A 261 -15.02 1.26 10.93
N ALA A 262 -15.31 1.20 9.64
CA ALA A 262 -16.66 1.32 9.11
C ALA A 262 -17.61 0.26 9.68
N ARG A 263 -17.16 -1.01 9.81
CA ARG A 263 -17.95 -2.07 10.40
C ARG A 263 -18.26 -1.84 11.88
N SER A 264 -17.36 -1.22 12.63
CA SER A 264 -17.55 -0.97 14.06
C SER A 264 -18.27 0.34 14.37
N THR A 265 -18.45 1.25 13.38
CA THR A 265 -19.01 2.59 13.60
C THR A 265 -20.19 2.93 12.70
N ILE A 266 -20.15 2.54 11.41
CA ILE A 266 -21.10 2.96 10.40
C ILE A 266 -22.15 1.87 10.12
N PHE A 267 -21.73 0.61 10.01
CA PHE A 267 -22.64 -0.50 9.69
C PHE A 267 -22.44 -1.70 10.63
N GLY A 268 -23.50 -2.47 10.86
CA GLY A 268 -23.48 -3.64 11.73
C GLY A 268 -23.75 -3.34 13.21
N GLU A 269 -23.63 -4.37 14.05
CA GLU A 269 -23.79 -4.28 15.50
C GLU A 269 -22.49 -3.73 16.12
N LYS A 270 -22.42 -2.42 16.33
CA LYS A 270 -21.19 -1.68 16.67
C LYS A 270 -20.28 -2.37 17.71
N LYS A 271 -20.81 -2.68 18.90
CA LYS A 271 -20.03 -3.30 20.00
C LYS A 271 -19.57 -4.72 19.66
N LYS A 272 -20.47 -5.58 19.21
CA LYS A 272 -20.17 -6.97 18.85
C LYS A 272 -19.19 -7.04 17.68
N SER A 273 -19.36 -6.16 16.67
CA SER A 273 -18.43 -6.06 15.54
C SER A 273 -17.03 -5.67 16.00
N ARG A 274 -16.89 -4.70 16.93
CA ARG A 274 -15.58 -4.30 17.46
C ARG A 274 -14.90 -5.44 18.21
N GLU A 275 -15.63 -6.18 19.05
CA GLU A 275 -15.09 -7.34 19.76
C GLU A 275 -14.62 -8.46 18.83
N GLU A 276 -15.37 -8.74 17.76
CA GLU A 276 -14.99 -9.72 16.73
C GLU A 276 -13.75 -9.26 15.94
N LEU A 277 -13.70 -7.99 15.57
CA LEU A 277 -12.58 -7.39 14.84
C LEU A 277 -11.28 -7.41 15.65
N LEU A 278 -11.36 -7.13 16.95
CA LEU A 278 -10.19 -7.19 17.85
C LEU A 278 -9.58 -8.61 17.96
N LYS A 279 -10.32 -9.69 17.62
CA LYS A 279 -9.76 -11.05 17.56
C LYS A 279 -8.96 -11.33 16.29
N LYS A 280 -9.09 -10.48 15.28
CA LYS A 280 -8.37 -10.62 14.01
C LYS A 280 -6.91 -10.18 14.13
N LYS A 281 -6.09 -10.65 13.21
CA LYS A 281 -4.69 -10.24 13.06
C LYS A 281 -4.61 -8.98 12.20
N TYR A 282 -3.89 -8.00 12.68
CA TYR A 282 -3.66 -6.72 11.98
C TYR A 282 -2.18 -6.50 11.73
N SER A 283 -1.90 -5.61 10.80
CA SER A 283 -0.55 -5.12 10.56
C SER A 283 -0.03 -4.32 11.76
N CYS A 284 1.27 -4.08 11.74
CA CYS A 284 1.86 -3.00 12.54
C CYS A 284 1.25 -1.65 12.17
N SER A 285 1.58 -0.65 12.96
CA SER A 285 1.40 0.76 12.65
C SER A 285 2.69 1.36 12.10
N THR A 286 2.64 2.66 11.83
CA THR A 286 3.79 3.46 11.46
C THR A 286 3.86 4.71 12.31
N PHE A 287 5.08 5.06 12.72
CA PHE A 287 5.40 6.39 13.20
C PHE A 287 5.97 7.17 12.04
N MET A 288 5.36 8.30 11.73
CA MET A 288 5.72 9.11 10.57
C MET A 288 6.36 10.41 11.03
N LEU A 289 7.45 10.79 10.38
CA LEU A 289 8.09 12.07 10.59
C LEU A 289 8.29 12.75 9.24
N TYR A 290 7.66 13.91 9.08
CA TYR A 290 7.76 14.75 7.90
C TYR A 290 8.63 15.94 8.25
N LEU A 291 9.73 16.13 7.52
CA LEU A 291 10.69 17.20 7.75
C LEU A 291 10.86 18.05 6.50
N GLY A 292 10.57 19.34 6.63
CA GLY A 292 11.04 20.36 5.71
C GLY A 292 12.44 20.80 6.13
N VAL A 293 13.40 20.78 5.21
CA VAL A 293 14.83 20.99 5.50
C VAL A 293 15.37 22.04 4.53
N ASP A 294 15.97 23.12 5.03
CA ASP A 294 16.50 24.25 4.26
C ASP A 294 17.88 23.96 3.63
N LYS A 295 18.13 22.69 3.34
CA LYS A 295 19.36 22.18 2.69
C LYS A 295 19.01 21.01 1.79
N ILE A 296 19.60 20.96 0.59
CA ILE A 296 19.50 19.79 -0.27
C ILE A 296 20.55 18.74 0.12
N TYR A 297 20.10 17.48 0.28
CA TYR A 297 20.96 16.33 0.55
C TYR A 297 21.05 15.44 -0.70
N GLU A 298 21.84 15.86 -1.70
CA GLU A 298 21.97 15.18 -2.99
C GLU A 298 22.47 13.74 -2.90
N GLN A 299 23.26 13.41 -1.87
CA GLN A 299 23.78 12.05 -1.67
C GLN A 299 22.78 11.11 -1.01
N GLN A 300 21.66 11.64 -0.50
CA GLN A 300 20.57 10.86 0.03
C GLN A 300 19.65 10.46 -1.13
N PRO A 301 19.56 9.17 -1.48
CA PRO A 301 18.75 8.74 -2.62
C PRO A 301 17.26 8.99 -2.40
N HIS A 302 16.48 8.91 -3.48
CA HIS A 302 15.03 9.07 -3.41
C HIS A 302 14.41 8.15 -2.36
N HIS A 303 14.77 6.86 -2.38
CA HIS A 303 14.37 5.89 -1.39
C HIS A 303 15.57 5.28 -0.68
N HIS A 304 15.54 5.23 0.63
CA HIS A 304 16.57 4.62 1.46
C HIS A 304 15.94 3.85 2.61
N ILE A 305 16.27 2.58 2.75
CA ILE A 305 15.85 1.74 3.86
C ILE A 305 17.07 1.41 4.70
N ILE A 306 17.06 1.83 5.95
CA ILE A 306 18.06 1.46 6.96
C ILE A 306 17.43 0.36 7.81
N PHE A 307 18.01 -0.83 7.79
CA PHE A 307 17.55 -1.93 8.62
C PHE A 307 18.00 -1.76 10.08
N ALA A 308 17.21 -2.31 10.99
CA ALA A 308 17.61 -2.49 12.37
C ALA A 308 18.87 -3.36 12.46
N ASP A 309 19.70 -3.15 13.47
CA ASP A 309 20.92 -3.94 13.65
C ASP A 309 20.58 -5.42 13.94
N ASP A 310 19.56 -5.69 14.79
CA ASP A 310 18.87 -6.99 14.88
C ASP A 310 17.49 -6.91 14.24
N TYR A 311 17.45 -7.11 12.91
CA TYR A 311 16.21 -7.01 12.15
C TYR A 311 15.14 -8.04 12.55
N HIS A 312 15.56 -9.25 12.97
CA HIS A 312 14.62 -10.28 13.40
C HIS A 312 13.92 -9.88 14.69
N GLN A 313 14.69 -9.42 15.69
CA GLN A 313 14.15 -8.91 16.94
C GLN A 313 13.26 -7.69 16.72
N ASN A 314 13.69 -6.73 15.89
CA ASN A 314 12.89 -5.56 15.55
C ASN A 314 11.52 -5.94 14.98
N LEU A 315 11.46 -6.93 14.06
CA LEU A 315 10.19 -7.38 13.50
C LEU A 315 9.31 -8.13 14.51
N GLN A 316 9.90 -8.88 15.44
CA GLN A 316 9.13 -9.49 16.53
C GLN A 316 8.51 -8.42 17.44
N GLU A 317 9.26 -7.40 17.82
CA GLU A 317 8.77 -6.28 18.64
C GLU A 317 7.65 -5.51 17.92
N VAL A 318 7.82 -5.20 16.63
CA VAL A 318 6.88 -4.41 15.83
C VAL A 318 5.57 -5.16 15.52
N LEU A 319 5.65 -6.46 15.21
CA LEU A 319 4.50 -7.24 14.72
C LEU A 319 3.80 -8.03 15.83
N GLU A 320 4.52 -8.50 16.82
CA GLU A 320 4.02 -9.40 17.87
C GLU A 320 4.23 -8.83 19.28
N GLY A 321 5.15 -7.87 19.40
CA GLY A 321 5.56 -7.31 20.65
C GLY A 321 4.56 -6.33 21.26
N LYS A 322 4.79 -6.08 22.54
CA LYS A 322 4.02 -5.12 23.34
C LYS A 322 4.83 -3.86 23.64
N THR A 323 6.04 -3.79 23.11
CA THR A 323 7.00 -2.71 23.40
C THR A 323 7.37 -1.98 22.12
N ILE A 324 7.63 -0.69 22.22
CA ILE A 324 8.17 0.12 21.15
C ILE A 324 9.64 -0.27 20.95
N SER A 325 10.01 -0.66 19.72
CA SER A 325 11.38 -1.06 19.41
C SER A 325 12.32 0.14 19.49
N LYS A 326 13.47 -0.04 20.15
CA LYS A 326 14.56 0.95 20.19
C LYS A 326 15.54 0.77 19.05
N ASP A 327 15.78 -0.48 18.62
CA ASP A 327 16.53 -0.79 17.41
C ASP A 327 15.56 -0.80 16.23
N MET A 328 15.35 0.35 15.63
CA MET A 328 14.34 0.55 14.62
C MET A 328 14.90 0.51 13.20
N SER A 329 14.15 -0.10 12.29
CA SER A 329 14.35 0.13 10.84
C SER A 329 13.69 1.45 10.44
N ILE A 330 14.35 2.22 9.59
CA ILE A 330 13.85 3.51 9.10
C ILE A 330 13.78 3.47 7.58
N TYR A 331 12.64 3.84 7.03
CA TYR A 331 12.52 4.17 5.63
C TYR A 331 12.53 5.69 5.46
N ILE A 332 13.40 6.18 4.58
CA ILE A 332 13.59 7.59 4.26
C ILE A 332 13.23 7.79 2.79
N ARG A 333 12.40 8.79 2.49
CA ARG A 333 12.20 9.29 1.15
C ARG A 333 12.68 10.74 1.06
N ASN A 334 13.54 10.99 0.09
CA ASN A 334 14.00 12.32 -0.29
C ASN A 334 13.58 12.59 -1.74
N SER A 335 12.30 12.93 -1.94
CA SER A 335 11.79 13.13 -3.31
C SER A 335 12.31 14.41 -3.95
N SER A 336 12.80 15.39 -3.20
CA SER A 336 13.28 16.67 -3.73
C SER A 336 14.45 16.53 -4.72
N ILE A 337 15.16 15.40 -4.71
CA ILE A 337 16.24 15.16 -5.68
C ILE A 337 15.74 14.78 -7.09
N THR A 338 14.50 14.36 -7.21
CA THR A 338 13.88 13.93 -8.48
C THR A 338 12.62 14.74 -8.82
N ASP A 339 12.08 15.45 -7.85
CA ASP A 339 10.85 16.23 -7.95
C ASP A 339 11.04 17.62 -7.33
N PRO A 340 11.31 18.62 -8.17
CA PRO A 340 11.53 20.00 -7.68
C PRO A 340 10.24 20.68 -7.20
N THR A 341 9.07 20.06 -7.36
CA THR A 341 7.78 20.69 -7.02
C THR A 341 7.40 20.53 -5.56
N VAL A 342 8.05 19.61 -4.83
CA VAL A 342 7.66 19.24 -3.45
C VAL A 342 8.36 20.04 -2.36
N ALA A 343 9.37 20.84 -2.71
CA ALA A 343 10.11 21.70 -1.78
C ALA A 343 10.65 22.96 -2.48
N PRO A 344 10.98 24.03 -1.76
CA PRO A 344 11.67 25.18 -2.35
C PRO A 344 13.04 24.80 -2.96
N PRO A 345 13.54 25.57 -3.94
CA PRO A 345 14.87 25.36 -4.51
C PRO A 345 15.96 25.33 -3.43
N GLY A 346 16.84 24.30 -3.48
CA GLY A 346 17.91 24.13 -2.50
C GLY A 346 17.49 23.48 -1.18
N HIS A 347 16.21 23.10 -1.04
CA HIS A 347 15.66 22.45 0.13
C HIS A 347 15.41 20.95 -0.10
N SER A 348 15.27 20.20 0.97
CA SER A 348 14.83 18.79 0.94
C SER A 348 13.52 18.60 1.67
N GLN A 349 12.68 17.76 1.10
CA GLN A 349 11.51 17.20 1.73
C GLN A 349 11.86 15.77 2.17
N LEU A 350 11.97 15.53 3.48
CA LEU A 350 12.28 14.22 4.02
C LEU A 350 11.06 13.59 4.69
N TYR A 351 10.57 12.52 4.10
CA TYR A 351 9.51 11.68 4.64
C TYR A 351 10.16 10.46 5.29
N LEU A 352 9.88 10.23 6.57
CA LEU A 352 10.39 9.09 7.30
C LEU A 352 9.24 8.23 7.81
N LEU A 353 9.39 6.93 7.62
CA LEU A 353 8.47 5.93 8.13
C LEU A 353 9.24 4.93 9.01
N VAL A 354 8.81 4.81 10.24
CA VAL A 354 9.31 3.82 11.19
C VAL A 354 8.17 2.85 11.52
N PRO A 355 8.26 1.57 11.11
CA PRO A 355 7.29 0.57 11.53
C PRO A 355 7.31 0.40 13.04
N THR A 356 6.13 0.43 13.66
CA THR A 356 5.99 0.30 15.11
C THR A 356 4.69 -0.40 15.50
N VAL A 357 4.49 -0.66 16.78
CA VAL A 357 3.29 -1.32 17.31
C VAL A 357 2.04 -0.48 17.06
N ASN A 358 0.91 -1.12 16.78
CA ASN A 358 -0.38 -0.44 16.72
C ASN A 358 -0.94 -0.15 18.13
N THR A 359 -2.09 0.54 18.22
CA THR A 359 -2.64 1.00 19.51
C THR A 359 -3.27 -0.11 20.37
N ARG A 360 -3.27 -1.37 19.90
CA ARG A 360 -3.90 -2.50 20.61
C ARG A 360 -3.42 -2.67 22.04
N HIS A 361 -2.17 -2.35 22.32
CA HIS A 361 -1.53 -2.56 23.63
C HIS A 361 -1.53 -1.31 24.52
N GLY A 362 -2.16 -0.21 24.10
CA GLY A 362 -2.40 0.95 24.94
C GLY A 362 -1.17 1.79 25.29
N HIS A 363 -0.18 1.88 24.38
CA HIS A 363 0.95 2.78 24.53
C HIS A 363 0.50 4.23 24.55
N ASP A 364 1.06 5.03 25.45
CA ASP A 364 0.85 6.48 25.51
C ASP A 364 1.75 7.18 24.49
N TRP A 365 1.27 7.20 23.24
CA TRP A 365 1.99 7.81 22.13
C TRP A 365 2.19 9.33 22.26
N GLU A 366 1.38 10.02 23.03
CA GLU A 366 1.58 11.45 23.27
C GLU A 366 2.78 11.68 24.21
N ALA A 367 2.95 10.83 25.23
CA ALA A 367 4.12 10.88 26.11
C ALA A 367 5.42 10.44 25.40
N GLU A 368 5.33 9.44 24.50
CA GLU A 368 6.48 8.86 23.81
C GLU A 368 6.94 9.66 22.57
N LYS A 369 6.07 10.48 22.01
CA LYS A 369 6.20 11.12 20.69
C LYS A 369 7.52 11.88 20.51
N GLU A 370 7.85 12.78 21.41
CA GLU A 370 9.05 13.62 21.25
C GLU A 370 10.33 12.80 21.48
N ALA A 371 10.37 11.94 22.51
CA ALA A 371 11.53 11.09 22.78
C ALA A 371 11.81 10.14 21.60
N TYR A 372 10.77 9.55 21.02
CA TYR A 372 10.91 8.65 19.88
C TYR A 372 11.31 9.40 18.59
N THR A 373 10.81 10.63 18.41
CA THR A 373 11.23 11.51 17.30
C THR A 373 12.72 11.80 17.36
N GLU A 374 13.24 12.14 18.53
CA GLU A 374 14.67 12.41 18.72
C GLU A 374 15.54 11.18 18.46
N GLN A 375 15.10 10.00 18.90
CA GLN A 375 15.80 8.72 18.60
C GLN A 375 15.87 8.44 17.09
N ILE A 376 14.78 8.71 16.35
CA ILE A 376 14.75 8.56 14.89
C ILE A 376 15.76 9.50 14.23
N ILE A 377 15.77 10.78 14.64
CA ILE A 377 16.71 11.78 14.10
C ILE A 377 18.16 11.42 14.42
N ASP A 378 18.44 10.97 15.65
CA ASP A 378 19.77 10.51 16.05
C ASP A 378 20.26 9.35 15.17
N ARG A 379 19.39 8.33 14.98
CA ARG A 379 19.72 7.19 14.12
C ARG A 379 19.93 7.60 12.66
N MET A 380 19.16 8.54 12.13
CA MET A 380 19.41 9.09 10.80
C MET A 380 20.76 9.77 10.70
N ILE A 381 21.10 10.62 11.66
CA ILE A 381 22.40 11.31 11.70
C ILE A 381 23.55 10.29 11.81
N GLU A 382 23.37 9.24 12.60
CA GLU A 382 24.36 8.16 12.74
C GLU A 382 24.55 7.39 11.43
N LYS A 383 23.46 6.94 10.80
CA LYS A 383 23.49 5.97 9.68
C LYS A 383 23.51 6.62 8.29
N THR A 384 23.45 7.94 8.18
CA THR A 384 23.46 8.66 6.88
C THR A 384 24.52 9.75 6.81
N ASN A 385 24.68 10.36 5.64
CA ASN A 385 25.54 11.52 5.44
C ASN A 385 24.93 12.84 5.92
N MET A 386 23.75 12.83 6.51
CA MET A 386 23.03 14.02 6.98
C MET A 386 23.47 14.43 8.40
N LYS A 387 24.78 14.61 8.61
CA LYS A 387 25.38 14.85 9.95
C LYS A 387 24.94 16.17 10.61
N ASP A 388 24.51 17.13 9.83
CA ASP A 388 24.05 18.46 10.27
C ASP A 388 22.51 18.62 10.21
N LEU A 389 21.77 17.54 9.98
CA LEU A 389 20.33 17.53 9.79
C LEU A 389 19.56 18.40 10.79
N ARG A 390 19.88 18.30 12.10
CA ARG A 390 19.18 19.05 13.15
C ARG A 390 19.22 20.58 12.96
N LYS A 391 20.29 21.11 12.34
CA LYS A 391 20.45 22.54 12.11
C LYS A 391 19.59 23.07 10.96
N HIS A 392 19.15 22.15 10.10
CA HIS A 392 18.46 22.46 8.86
C HIS A 392 16.97 22.10 8.86
N ILE A 393 16.45 21.52 9.95
CA ILE A 393 15.02 21.25 10.08
C ILE A 393 14.30 22.56 10.34
N VAL A 394 13.46 22.99 9.40
CA VAL A 394 12.66 24.24 9.49
C VAL A 394 11.17 23.94 9.67
N GLU A 395 10.71 22.78 9.23
CA GLU A 395 9.34 22.30 9.41
C GLU A 395 9.35 20.86 9.91
N LYS A 396 8.44 20.53 10.84
CA LYS A 396 8.31 19.18 11.41
C LYS A 396 6.85 18.85 11.67
N LYS A 397 6.41 17.69 11.17
CA LYS A 397 5.11 17.10 11.51
C LYS A 397 5.29 15.63 11.86
N VAL A 398 4.62 15.17 12.91
CA VAL A 398 4.66 13.81 13.41
C VAL A 398 3.26 13.20 13.37
N LEU A 399 3.12 11.99 12.83
CA LEU A 399 1.93 11.16 13.00
C LEU A 399 2.32 9.89 13.75
N THR A 400 1.65 9.65 14.86
CA THR A 400 1.82 8.48 15.72
C THR A 400 0.79 7.39 15.36
N PRO A 401 0.92 6.16 15.85
CA PRO A 401 -0.15 5.17 15.78
C PRO A 401 -1.50 5.66 16.30
N LYS A 402 -1.49 6.54 17.31
CA LYS A 402 -2.72 7.17 17.82
C LYS A 402 -3.30 8.15 16.81
N SER A 403 -2.47 8.94 16.13
CA SER A 403 -2.92 9.84 15.06
C SER A 403 -3.62 9.08 13.93
N TRP A 404 -3.13 7.90 13.57
CA TRP A 404 -3.78 7.03 12.59
C TRP A 404 -5.13 6.51 13.07
N GLU A 405 -5.22 6.09 14.37
CA GLU A 405 -6.50 5.66 14.95
C GLU A 405 -7.51 6.81 14.97
N ASP A 406 -7.08 8.01 15.34
CA ASP A 406 -7.91 9.22 15.34
C ASP A 406 -8.37 9.63 13.93
N SER A 407 -7.61 9.23 12.91
CA SER A 407 -7.99 9.40 11.49
C SER A 407 -8.87 8.26 10.97
N ASN A 408 -9.56 7.53 11.85
CA ASN A 408 -10.47 6.44 11.51
C ASN A 408 -9.80 5.19 10.91
N ILE A 409 -8.51 4.95 11.20
CA ILE A 409 -7.82 3.69 10.89
C ILE A 409 -7.89 2.80 12.14
N PHE A 410 -8.58 1.66 12.02
CA PHE A 410 -8.83 0.78 13.15
C PHE A 410 -7.56 0.37 13.87
N ILE A 411 -7.47 0.66 15.18
CA ILE A 411 -6.29 0.45 16.04
C ILE A 411 -4.98 1.00 15.46
N GLY A 412 -5.04 2.00 14.60
CA GLY A 412 -3.86 2.57 13.95
C GLY A 412 -3.10 1.60 13.02
N ALA A 413 -3.70 0.48 12.62
CA ALA A 413 -3.09 -0.52 11.74
C ALA A 413 -3.04 -0.03 10.29
N THR A 414 -1.97 0.64 9.89
CA THR A 414 -1.86 1.40 8.63
C THR A 414 -1.97 0.53 7.37
N PHE A 415 -1.63 -0.76 7.44
CA PHE A 415 -1.76 -1.72 6.34
C PHE A 415 -2.98 -2.65 6.47
N ASN A 416 -3.94 -2.33 7.35
CA ASN A 416 -5.19 -3.07 7.62
C ASN A 416 -4.98 -4.48 8.22
N LEU A 417 -5.90 -5.40 7.88
CA LEU A 417 -5.83 -6.82 8.24
C LEU A 417 -4.57 -7.46 7.64
N ALA A 418 -3.84 -8.21 8.45
CA ALA A 418 -2.69 -8.99 7.99
C ALA A 418 -3.09 -9.99 6.89
N HIS A 419 -2.15 -10.29 5.98
CA HIS A 419 -2.38 -11.20 4.84
C HIS A 419 -2.02 -12.66 5.19
N THR A 420 -2.42 -13.10 6.39
CA THR A 420 -2.29 -14.51 6.78
C THR A 420 -3.28 -15.38 5.99
N LEU A 421 -2.94 -16.65 5.75
CA LEU A 421 -3.75 -17.55 4.93
C LEU A 421 -5.21 -17.68 5.41
N ASP A 422 -5.42 -17.58 6.72
CA ASP A 422 -6.74 -17.57 7.38
C ASP A 422 -7.49 -16.22 7.25
N GLN A 423 -6.90 -15.21 6.63
CA GLN A 423 -7.48 -13.87 6.40
C GLN A 423 -7.36 -13.39 4.95
N MET A 424 -7.06 -14.31 4.01
CA MET A 424 -6.94 -14.01 2.57
C MET A 424 -8.07 -14.67 1.76
N LEU A 425 -8.16 -14.29 0.49
CA LEU A 425 -9.12 -14.84 -0.48
C LEU A 425 -10.55 -14.81 0.10
N HIS A 426 -11.23 -15.95 0.18
CA HIS A 426 -12.60 -16.05 0.72
C HIS A 426 -12.75 -15.57 2.18
N PHE A 427 -11.70 -15.68 2.98
CA PHE A 427 -11.71 -15.29 4.40
C PHE A 427 -11.46 -13.79 4.62
N ARG A 428 -11.04 -13.08 3.58
CA ARG A 428 -10.96 -11.61 3.63
C ARG A 428 -12.33 -10.99 3.41
N PRO A 429 -12.64 -9.80 3.95
CA PRO A 429 -13.88 -9.10 3.63
C PRO A 429 -14.07 -9.02 2.11
N GLN A 430 -15.23 -9.49 1.62
CA GLN A 430 -15.50 -9.57 0.20
C GLN A 430 -16.07 -8.26 -0.35
N ASN A 431 -15.86 -8.01 -1.63
CA ASN A 431 -16.28 -6.77 -2.30
C ASN A 431 -17.81 -6.58 -2.32
N LYS A 432 -18.62 -7.64 -2.35
CA LYS A 432 -20.07 -7.57 -2.06
C LYS A 432 -20.32 -8.06 -0.64
N LEU A 433 -20.93 -7.23 0.19
CA LEU A 433 -21.18 -7.56 1.59
C LEU A 433 -22.34 -8.58 1.70
N LYS A 434 -22.04 -9.74 2.32
CA LYS A 434 -23.02 -10.80 2.51
C LYS A 434 -24.17 -10.34 3.43
N GLY A 435 -25.40 -10.62 3.01
CA GLY A 435 -26.59 -10.26 3.76
C GLY A 435 -27.22 -8.94 3.34
N PHE A 436 -26.61 -8.22 2.41
CA PHE A 436 -27.13 -6.98 1.83
C PHE A 436 -27.30 -7.12 0.31
N ASP A 437 -28.29 -6.43 -0.23
CA ASP A 437 -28.61 -6.50 -1.65
C ASP A 437 -27.73 -5.59 -2.49
N ASN A 438 -27.39 -4.39 -1.98
CA ASN A 438 -26.76 -3.30 -2.69
C ASN A 438 -25.55 -2.66 -1.96
N LEU A 439 -24.94 -3.37 -1.01
CA LEU A 439 -23.82 -2.86 -0.22
C LEU A 439 -22.49 -3.51 -0.64
N TYR A 440 -21.53 -2.69 -1.02
CA TYR A 440 -20.22 -3.11 -1.52
C TYR A 440 -19.08 -2.51 -0.71
N LEU A 441 -17.94 -3.16 -0.75
CA LEU A 441 -16.70 -2.74 -0.11
C LEU A 441 -15.59 -2.62 -1.14
N VAL A 442 -14.68 -1.68 -0.93
CA VAL A 442 -13.49 -1.50 -1.76
C VAL A 442 -12.31 -1.02 -0.92
N GLY A 443 -11.09 -1.26 -1.37
CA GLY A 443 -9.88 -0.79 -0.72
C GLY A 443 -9.11 -1.84 0.05
N GLY A 444 -8.05 -1.42 0.77
CA GLY A 444 -7.03 -2.31 1.34
C GLY A 444 -7.50 -3.27 2.42
N GLY A 445 -8.59 -2.96 3.14
CA GLY A 445 -9.22 -3.85 4.13
C GLY A 445 -10.07 -4.97 3.52
N THR A 446 -10.26 -4.96 2.19
CA THR A 446 -11.14 -5.83 1.41
C THR A 446 -10.30 -6.74 0.51
N HIS A 447 -10.94 -7.72 -0.13
CA HIS A 447 -10.29 -8.53 -1.16
C HIS A 447 -9.93 -7.66 -2.39
N PRO A 448 -8.75 -7.84 -3.04
CA PRO A 448 -7.71 -8.83 -2.72
C PRO A 448 -6.77 -8.45 -1.56
N GLY A 449 -6.58 -7.18 -1.21
CA GLY A 449 -5.72 -6.78 -0.11
C GLY A 449 -5.22 -5.33 -0.15
N SER A 450 -4.16 -5.06 0.60
CA SER A 450 -3.52 -3.75 0.72
C SER A 450 -2.45 -3.53 -0.35
N GLY A 451 -2.14 -2.27 -0.64
CA GLY A 451 -1.18 -1.81 -1.64
C GLY A 451 -1.89 -1.21 -2.86
N LEU A 452 -1.31 -0.17 -3.48
CA LEU A 452 -1.94 0.57 -4.58
C LEU A 452 -2.42 -0.36 -5.72
N PRO A 453 -1.61 -1.27 -6.28
CA PRO A 453 -2.08 -2.14 -7.36
C PRO A 453 -3.26 -3.03 -6.93
N THR A 454 -3.19 -3.56 -5.70
CA THR A 454 -4.24 -4.44 -5.16
C THR A 454 -5.55 -3.70 -4.88
N ILE A 455 -5.49 -2.43 -4.45
CA ILE A 455 -6.71 -1.63 -4.26
C ILE A 455 -7.34 -1.22 -5.58
N TYR A 456 -6.54 -1.04 -6.65
CA TYR A 456 -7.08 -0.83 -8.01
C TYR A 456 -7.84 -2.08 -8.50
N GLU A 457 -7.30 -3.27 -8.27
CA GLU A 457 -8.00 -4.53 -8.55
C GLU A 457 -9.27 -4.68 -7.69
N SER A 458 -9.24 -4.27 -6.41
CA SER A 458 -10.44 -4.24 -5.57
C SER A 458 -11.54 -3.36 -6.15
N ALA A 459 -11.17 -2.20 -6.71
CA ALA A 459 -12.10 -1.30 -7.38
C ALA A 459 -12.66 -1.91 -8.66
N ARG A 460 -11.83 -2.55 -9.49
CA ARG A 460 -12.24 -3.25 -10.72
C ARG A 460 -13.22 -4.39 -10.41
N ILE A 461 -12.90 -5.23 -9.44
CA ILE A 461 -13.78 -6.33 -9.00
C ILE A 461 -15.11 -5.77 -8.52
N THR A 462 -15.12 -4.71 -7.71
CA THR A 462 -16.35 -4.09 -7.18
C THR A 462 -17.20 -3.51 -8.30
N ALA A 463 -16.61 -2.78 -9.23
CA ALA A 463 -17.32 -2.21 -10.38
C ALA A 463 -17.94 -3.31 -11.27
N ASN A 464 -17.20 -4.39 -11.53
CA ASN A 464 -17.69 -5.53 -12.31
C ASN A 464 -18.86 -6.26 -11.61
N LEU A 465 -18.79 -6.42 -10.29
CA LEU A 465 -19.88 -7.02 -9.51
C LEU A 465 -21.17 -6.17 -9.53
N ILE A 466 -21.03 -4.85 -9.58
CA ILE A 466 -22.18 -3.95 -9.72
C ILE A 466 -22.79 -4.12 -11.11
N ASP A 467 -21.99 -4.12 -12.17
CA ASP A 467 -22.47 -4.34 -13.53
C ASP A 467 -23.15 -5.70 -13.72
N GLU A 468 -22.61 -6.76 -13.12
CA GLU A 468 -23.20 -8.10 -13.18
C GLU A 468 -24.61 -8.17 -12.55
N ASN A 469 -24.82 -7.39 -11.49
CA ASN A 469 -26.07 -7.44 -10.75
C ASN A 469 -27.12 -6.43 -11.27
N TYR A 470 -26.68 -5.29 -11.83
CA TYR A 470 -27.57 -4.15 -12.15
C TYR A 470 -27.32 -3.52 -13.51
N GLY A 471 -26.19 -3.84 -14.17
CA GLY A 471 -25.79 -3.25 -15.45
C GLY A 471 -26.38 -3.91 -16.67
N THR A 472 -26.45 -3.17 -17.78
CA THR A 472 -26.59 -3.74 -19.11
C THR A 472 -25.29 -4.44 -19.50
N LYS A 473 -25.38 -5.66 -20.07
CA LYS A 473 -24.20 -6.38 -20.57
C LYS A 473 -23.45 -5.51 -21.59
N ARG A 474 -22.32 -4.98 -21.20
CA ARG A 474 -21.33 -4.37 -22.10
C ARG A 474 -20.21 -5.38 -22.37
N ASP A 475 -19.60 -5.32 -23.55
CA ASP A 475 -18.47 -6.18 -23.91
C ASP A 475 -17.32 -5.95 -22.93
N ARG A 476 -16.93 -7.01 -22.24
CA ARG A 476 -15.77 -6.98 -21.33
C ARG A 476 -14.50 -7.07 -22.15
N VAL A 477 -13.63 -6.09 -22.03
CA VAL A 477 -12.27 -6.20 -22.54
C VAL A 477 -11.46 -7.04 -21.55
N ASP A 478 -11.00 -8.19 -22.00
CA ASP A 478 -10.10 -9.07 -21.22
C ASP A 478 -8.66 -8.57 -21.37
N PHE A 479 -8.29 -7.60 -20.54
CA PHE A 479 -6.94 -7.01 -20.55
C PHE A 479 -5.85 -7.95 -20.03
N ALA A 480 -6.19 -8.93 -19.20
CA ALA A 480 -5.22 -9.86 -18.63
C ALA A 480 -4.45 -10.66 -19.67
N THR A 481 -5.12 -10.99 -20.79
CA THR A 481 -4.51 -11.76 -21.88
C THR A 481 -3.51 -10.91 -22.67
N LYS A 482 -3.76 -9.62 -22.82
CA LYS A 482 -2.96 -8.73 -23.67
C LYS A 482 -1.57 -8.40 -23.09
N ILE A 483 -1.49 -8.20 -21.78
CA ILE A 483 -0.21 -7.87 -21.11
C ILE A 483 0.71 -9.09 -21.01
N LEU A 484 0.13 -10.28 -20.80
CA LEU A 484 0.93 -11.52 -20.80
C LEU A 484 1.54 -11.82 -22.18
N GLU A 485 0.95 -11.30 -23.24
CA GLU A 485 1.48 -11.40 -24.62
C GLU A 485 2.56 -10.34 -24.89
N GLU A 486 2.41 -9.11 -24.42
CA GLU A 486 3.36 -8.00 -24.61
C GLU A 486 4.64 -8.15 -23.77
N THR A 487 4.58 -8.84 -22.62
CA THR A 487 5.77 -9.16 -21.79
C THR A 487 6.47 -10.45 -22.21
N ALA A 488 6.00 -11.12 -23.26
CA ALA A 488 6.57 -12.36 -23.82
C ALA A 488 7.40 -12.15 -25.09
N GLY A 489 7.51 -10.89 -25.56
CA GLY A 489 8.28 -10.50 -26.77
C GLY A 489 9.70 -10.06 -26.47
#